data_721861ae4e38be41de88dd1b10f93d05
#
_entry.id   721861ae4e38be41de88dd1b10f93d05
#
_cell.length_a   1.000
_cell.length_b   1.000
_cell.length_c   1.000
_cell.angle_alpha   90.00
_cell.angle_beta   90.00
_cell.angle_gamma   90.00
#
_symmetry.space_group_name_H-M   'P 1'
#
loop_
_entity.id
_entity.type
_entity.pdbx_description
1 polymer ?
#
loop_
_entity_poly.entity_id
_entity_poly.type
_entity_poly.pdbx_seq_one_letter_code
_entity_poly.pdbx_strand_id
1 'polypeptide(L)'
;MADRQKKRCVNIDWLEIYVLESSSRFPCNAEYYRRQGYLVKERDYGTRVYKEMFEIVDDMGNPLLEIRRNPASGEADFQGLSEFSSHIRVPNWQLYQSDPIGRLRDFLLKHEYIFKRIYRIDICYDFEYFDSGDQPARFARRYLQGVYRKINQCHLTAHGYDSWNGCNYNSLSWGSPSSMVSTKLYNKTLELREGKTDKPWIKTAWMINDLIDNPCSMTKRNTNGELYHPEIWRVEFSMKSEADGWIVWEMQNRKKVRKQTIPHRLEMFDSPDKIWRRFQNLAFHYFHFKHVEYLGSGVLMEVKDGRLVHSDLELRPQRKDRCADKVLFKWDEDLEFATLSAAPPPSKKNSRDETLRRRLNEYRMRHPQANIRQACEVILKNIENLEKLRYAPLGDEKERMAMQIALTKKLNGDERAALEIIAEVKALLDKDEIW
;
A
#
# COMPACT_ATOMS: atom_id res chain seq x y z
N MET A 1 30.69 17.85 -25.20
CA MET A 1 30.10 18.20 -23.88
C MET A 1 29.63 16.91 -23.27
N ALA A 2 30.21 16.48 -22.17
CA ALA A 2 29.76 15.26 -21.51
C ALA A 2 28.31 15.47 -21.09
N ASP A 3 27.45 14.60 -21.54
CA ASP A 3 26.02 14.54 -21.15
C ASP A 3 25.98 14.39 -19.62
N ARG A 4 25.73 15.49 -18.91
CA ARG A 4 25.55 15.42 -17.45
C ARG A 4 24.33 14.57 -17.25
N GLN A 5 24.55 13.32 -16.90
CA GLN A 5 23.48 12.39 -16.52
C GLN A 5 22.54 13.12 -15.55
N LYS A 6 21.29 13.33 -15.97
CA LYS A 6 20.30 14.10 -15.20
C LYS A 6 20.17 13.45 -13.82
N LYS A 7 20.58 14.16 -12.78
CA LYS A 7 20.40 13.69 -11.41
C LYS A 7 18.91 13.48 -11.13
N ARG A 8 18.57 12.35 -10.55
CA ARG A 8 17.18 11.94 -10.31
C ARG A 8 16.99 11.71 -8.81
N CYS A 9 16.18 12.54 -8.17
CA CYS A 9 15.87 12.41 -6.75
C CYS A 9 14.82 11.32 -6.51
N VAL A 10 15.24 10.06 -6.68
CA VAL A 10 14.42 8.87 -6.43
C VAL A 10 14.86 8.21 -5.13
N ASN A 11 13.88 7.85 -4.28
CA ASN A 11 14.14 7.29 -2.95
C ASN A 11 13.07 6.28 -2.56
N ILE A 12 13.37 5.51 -1.51
CA ILE A 12 12.37 4.76 -0.76
C ILE A 12 11.93 5.66 0.41
N ASP A 13 10.63 5.94 0.51
CA ASP A 13 10.08 6.80 1.56
C ASP A 13 9.47 6.00 2.73
N TRP A 14 9.18 4.72 2.50
CA TRP A 14 8.65 3.78 3.49
C TRP A 14 9.10 2.36 3.18
N LEU A 15 9.51 1.62 4.21
CA LEU A 15 9.85 0.20 4.08
C LEU A 15 9.42 -0.55 5.33
N GLU A 16 8.57 -1.54 5.12
CA GLU A 16 8.19 -2.54 6.11
C GLU A 16 8.38 -3.94 5.53
N ILE A 17 8.99 -4.81 6.30
CA ILE A 17 9.26 -6.18 5.89
C ILE A 17 8.71 -7.17 6.92
N TYR A 18 8.45 -8.34 6.43
CA TYR A 18 8.04 -9.48 7.21
C TYR A 18 9.17 -10.50 7.26
N VAL A 19 9.53 -10.92 8.46
CA VAL A 19 10.66 -11.85 8.70
C VAL A 19 10.24 -12.93 9.69
N LEU A 20 11.00 -14.04 9.71
CA LEU A 20 10.92 -15.05 10.76
C LEU A 20 12.21 -15.06 11.56
N GLU A 21 12.10 -15.20 12.86
CA GLU A 21 13.21 -15.54 13.75
C GLU A 21 13.61 -17.00 13.47
N SER A 22 14.90 -17.26 13.29
CA SER A 22 15.38 -18.60 12.89
C SER A 22 15.33 -19.61 14.03
N SER A 23 15.31 -19.15 15.28
CA SER A 23 15.37 -20.00 16.47
C SER A 23 14.49 -19.49 17.59
N SER A 24 13.66 -20.38 18.16
CA SER A 24 12.92 -20.14 19.41
C SER A 24 13.83 -20.08 20.64
N ARG A 25 15.09 -20.56 20.51
CA ARG A 25 16.03 -20.68 21.63
C ARG A 25 16.54 -19.33 22.11
N PHE A 26 16.59 -18.35 21.23
CA PHE A 26 16.98 -16.98 21.53
C PHE A 26 16.02 -16.00 20.83
N PRO A 27 14.85 -15.74 21.44
CA PRO A 27 13.89 -14.82 20.83
C PRO A 27 14.51 -13.44 20.69
N CYS A 28 14.37 -12.83 19.51
CA CYS A 28 14.88 -11.49 19.21
C CYS A 28 14.01 -10.40 19.88
N ASN A 29 13.82 -10.49 21.20
CA ASN A 29 13.09 -9.53 22.02
C ASN A 29 13.97 -8.33 22.41
N ALA A 30 13.39 -7.36 23.10
CA ALA A 30 14.10 -6.14 23.53
C ALA A 30 15.34 -6.46 24.39
N GLU A 31 15.23 -7.43 25.29
CA GLU A 31 16.34 -7.84 26.16
C GLU A 31 17.50 -8.49 25.38
N TYR A 32 17.18 -9.28 24.36
CA TYR A 32 18.19 -9.82 23.45
C TYR A 32 19.02 -8.69 22.82
N TYR A 33 18.38 -7.65 22.29
CA TYR A 33 19.10 -6.54 21.67
C TYR A 33 19.91 -5.72 22.64
N ARG A 34 19.44 -5.52 23.89
CA ARG A 34 20.23 -4.88 24.96
C ARG A 34 21.50 -5.67 25.25
N ARG A 35 21.43 -6.98 25.31
CA ARG A 35 22.60 -7.85 25.51
C ARG A 35 23.58 -7.80 24.33
N GLN A 36 23.10 -7.50 23.13
CA GLN A 36 23.93 -7.27 21.96
C GLN A 36 24.50 -5.84 21.88
N GLY A 37 24.28 -5.02 22.91
CA GLY A 37 24.79 -3.64 22.99
C GLY A 37 23.96 -2.59 22.28
N TYR A 38 22.73 -2.90 21.88
CA TYR A 38 21.83 -1.91 21.29
C TYR A 38 21.07 -1.14 22.37
N LEU A 39 20.83 0.14 22.11
CA LEU A 39 19.87 0.91 22.89
C LEU A 39 18.45 0.57 22.40
N VAL A 40 17.57 0.21 23.33
CA VAL A 40 16.21 -0.24 23.02
C VAL A 40 15.20 0.55 23.82
N LYS A 41 14.25 1.14 23.09
CA LYS A 41 13.10 1.84 23.64
C LYS A 41 11.86 0.97 23.44
N GLU A 42 11.36 0.39 24.51
CA GLU A 42 10.13 -0.37 24.50
C GLU A 42 8.91 0.54 24.55
N ARG A 43 7.79 0.06 23.99
CA ARG A 43 6.48 0.66 24.16
C ARG A 43 5.67 -0.19 25.13
N ASP A 44 4.92 0.44 26.01
CA ASP A 44 4.09 -0.22 27.02
C ASP A 44 2.94 -1.03 26.41
N TYR A 45 2.68 -0.83 25.12
CA TYR A 45 1.60 -1.52 24.39
C TYR A 45 2.08 -1.98 23.02
N GLY A 46 1.59 -3.13 22.60
CA GLY A 46 1.79 -3.65 21.26
C GLY A 46 0.80 -3.06 20.26
N THR A 47 0.64 -3.74 19.15
CA THR A 47 -0.38 -3.44 18.14
C THR A 47 -1.54 -4.45 18.26
N ARG A 48 -2.59 -4.27 17.46
CA ARG A 48 -3.66 -5.27 17.34
C ARG A 48 -3.12 -6.66 16.94
N VAL A 49 -2.06 -6.71 16.14
CA VAL A 49 -1.51 -7.94 15.58
C VAL A 49 -0.35 -8.48 16.43
N TYR A 50 0.46 -7.62 17.02
CA TYR A 50 1.68 -7.98 17.75
C TYR A 50 1.61 -7.51 19.19
N LYS A 51 1.98 -8.39 20.13
CA LYS A 51 1.98 -8.09 21.58
C LYS A 51 3.13 -7.20 22.00
N GLU A 52 4.27 -7.32 21.33
CA GLU A 52 5.49 -6.59 21.65
C GLU A 52 5.83 -5.62 20.54
N MET A 53 6.26 -4.41 20.92
CA MET A 53 6.74 -3.38 20.02
C MET A 53 7.85 -2.61 20.69
N PHE A 54 8.98 -2.48 20.01
CA PHE A 54 10.11 -1.69 20.47
C PHE A 54 10.88 -1.08 19.31
N GLU A 55 11.66 -0.07 19.63
CA GLU A 55 12.55 0.62 18.70
C GLU A 55 14.01 0.36 19.12
N ILE A 56 14.86 0.00 18.16
CA ILE A 56 16.29 0.09 18.28
C ILE A 56 16.64 1.54 17.97
N VAL A 57 17.37 2.21 18.84
CA VAL A 57 17.70 3.63 18.69
C VAL A 57 19.22 3.84 18.70
N ASP A 58 19.67 4.96 18.13
CA ASP A 58 21.06 5.42 18.25
C ASP A 58 21.31 6.09 19.61
N ASP A 59 22.55 6.53 19.84
CA ASP A 59 22.98 7.21 21.08
C ASP A 59 22.24 8.54 21.33
N MET A 60 21.64 9.11 20.32
CA MET A 60 20.82 10.33 20.39
C MET A 60 19.33 10.03 20.59
N GLY A 61 18.95 8.75 20.63
CA GLY A 61 17.56 8.30 20.76
C GLY A 61 16.76 8.31 19.47
N ASN A 62 17.39 8.50 18.30
CA ASN A 62 16.70 8.41 17.02
C ASN A 62 16.45 6.95 16.66
N PRO A 63 15.23 6.58 16.20
CA PRO A 63 14.92 5.19 15.86
C PRO A 63 15.71 4.73 14.64
N LEU A 64 16.44 3.64 14.79
CA LEU A 64 17.16 2.95 13.71
C LEU A 64 16.26 1.92 13.04
N LEU A 65 15.49 1.16 13.84
CA LEU A 65 14.50 0.18 13.39
C LEU A 65 13.34 0.11 14.39
N GLU A 66 12.15 -0.11 13.92
CA GLU A 66 10.97 -0.46 14.71
C GLU A 66 10.67 -1.95 14.51
N ILE A 67 10.58 -2.70 15.58
CA ILE A 67 10.34 -4.14 15.55
C ILE A 67 9.06 -4.45 16.29
N ARG A 68 8.15 -5.18 15.62
CA ARG A 68 6.91 -5.71 16.18
C ARG A 68 6.99 -7.21 16.11
N ARG A 69 6.79 -7.89 17.24
CA ARG A 69 6.92 -9.34 17.34
C ARG A 69 5.89 -9.96 18.27
N ASN A 70 5.96 -11.27 18.42
CA ASN A 70 5.05 -12.05 19.26
C ASN A 70 3.59 -11.81 18.86
N PRO A 71 3.14 -12.38 17.72
CA PRO A 71 1.77 -12.18 17.23
C PRO A 71 0.74 -12.63 18.25
N ALA A 72 -0.33 -11.85 18.42
CA ALA A 72 -1.46 -12.21 19.25
C ALA A 72 -2.18 -13.44 18.67
N SER A 73 -2.42 -14.47 19.46
CA SER A 73 -2.86 -15.79 18.99
C SER A 73 -4.07 -15.75 18.03
N GLY A 74 -5.11 -14.96 18.33
CA GLY A 74 -6.28 -14.88 17.46
C GLY A 74 -6.03 -14.20 16.11
N GLU A 75 -5.18 -13.17 16.07
CA GLU A 75 -4.83 -12.48 14.82
C GLU A 75 -3.72 -13.22 14.06
N ALA A 76 -2.83 -13.93 14.76
CA ALA A 76 -1.82 -14.78 14.16
C ALA A 76 -2.47 -15.90 13.32
N ASP A 77 -3.45 -16.60 13.90
CA ASP A 77 -4.19 -17.65 13.20
C ASP A 77 -4.93 -17.10 11.99
N PHE A 78 -5.55 -15.93 12.12
CA PHE A 78 -6.27 -15.27 11.04
C PHE A 78 -5.35 -14.88 9.86
N GLN A 79 -4.15 -14.37 10.17
CA GLN A 79 -3.21 -13.93 9.13
C GLN A 79 -2.23 -15.03 8.69
N GLY A 80 -2.32 -16.23 9.26
CA GLY A 80 -1.37 -17.31 9.02
C GLY A 80 0.05 -16.98 9.50
N LEU A 81 0.17 -16.17 10.57
CA LEU A 81 1.45 -15.78 11.15
C LEU A 81 1.95 -16.87 12.10
N SER A 82 3.22 -17.25 11.98
CA SER A 82 3.87 -18.08 12.97
C SER A 82 4.21 -17.26 14.22
N GLU A 83 4.33 -17.92 15.38
CA GLU A 83 4.76 -17.29 16.63
C GLU A 83 6.14 -16.62 16.52
N PHE A 84 6.98 -17.09 15.58
CA PHE A 84 8.31 -16.54 15.29
C PHE A 84 8.27 -15.39 14.29
N SER A 85 7.09 -14.92 13.96
CA SER A 85 6.91 -13.85 12.99
C SER A 85 7.22 -12.49 13.60
N SER A 86 8.05 -11.73 12.91
CA SER A 86 8.36 -10.35 13.24
C SER A 86 8.14 -9.44 12.05
N HIS A 87 7.73 -8.22 12.33
CA HIS A 87 7.51 -7.16 11.39
C HIS A 87 8.50 -6.04 11.68
N ILE A 88 9.36 -5.72 10.73
CA ILE A 88 10.40 -4.72 10.88
C ILE A 88 10.06 -3.54 9.98
N ARG A 89 10.02 -2.35 10.55
CA ARG A 89 9.90 -1.07 9.84
C ARG A 89 11.22 -0.33 9.91
N VAL A 90 11.68 0.14 8.76
CA VAL A 90 12.83 1.04 8.66
C VAL A 90 12.32 2.48 8.72
N PRO A 91 12.73 3.30 9.69
CA PRO A 91 12.36 4.69 9.78
C PRO A 91 12.76 5.49 8.54
N ASN A 92 11.95 6.48 8.19
CA ASN A 92 12.13 7.26 6.96
C ASN A 92 13.55 7.86 6.82
N TRP A 93 14.10 8.46 7.88
CA TRP A 93 15.42 9.07 7.84
C TRP A 93 16.56 8.07 7.52
N GLN A 94 16.42 6.82 7.96
CA GLN A 94 17.37 5.75 7.65
C GLN A 94 17.35 5.36 6.16
N LEU A 95 16.18 5.47 5.52
CA LEU A 95 16.02 5.17 4.09
C LEU A 95 16.70 6.19 3.17
N TYR A 96 16.99 7.38 3.69
CA TYR A 96 17.72 8.44 2.98
C TYR A 96 19.23 8.42 3.25
N GLN A 97 19.73 7.50 4.08
CA GLN A 97 21.17 7.32 4.29
C GLN A 97 21.78 6.50 3.12
N SER A 98 23.12 6.43 3.10
CA SER A 98 23.83 5.57 2.15
C SER A 98 23.49 4.09 2.39
N ASP A 99 23.21 3.36 1.32
CA ASP A 99 22.94 1.91 1.31
C ASP A 99 21.98 1.41 2.41
N PRO A 100 20.74 1.91 2.47
CA PRO A 100 19.80 1.52 3.51
C PRO A 100 19.39 0.05 3.43
N ILE A 101 19.35 -0.51 2.22
CA ILE A 101 18.98 -1.92 1.99
C ILE A 101 20.11 -2.86 2.40
N GLY A 102 21.37 -2.52 2.08
CA GLY A 102 22.52 -3.29 2.52
C GLY A 102 22.60 -3.36 4.03
N ARG A 103 22.50 -2.23 4.73
CA ARG A 103 22.46 -2.18 6.19
C ARG A 103 21.32 -2.99 6.81
N LEU A 104 20.13 -2.94 6.20
CA LEU A 104 19.02 -3.78 6.65
C LEU A 104 19.34 -5.27 6.47
N ARG A 105 19.92 -5.67 5.33
CA ARG A 105 20.32 -7.06 5.08
C ARG A 105 21.39 -7.54 6.07
N ASP A 106 22.38 -6.71 6.35
CA ASP A 106 23.43 -7.02 7.34
C ASP A 106 22.83 -7.19 8.73
N PHE A 107 21.87 -6.34 9.11
CA PHE A 107 21.13 -6.49 10.35
C PHE A 107 20.35 -7.81 10.39
N LEU A 108 19.63 -8.15 9.33
CA LEU A 108 18.88 -9.41 9.26
C LEU A 108 19.81 -10.63 9.38
N LEU A 109 20.94 -10.59 8.68
CA LEU A 109 21.93 -11.66 8.71
C LEU A 109 22.56 -11.80 10.10
N LYS A 110 22.98 -10.69 10.71
CA LYS A 110 23.59 -10.66 12.05
C LYS A 110 22.68 -11.25 13.14
N HIS A 111 21.38 -11.04 13.01
CA HIS A 111 20.39 -11.50 13.99
C HIS A 111 19.61 -12.73 13.52
N GLU A 112 20.13 -13.42 12.50
CA GLU A 112 19.60 -14.69 11.98
C GLU A 112 18.10 -14.60 11.58
N TYR A 113 17.64 -13.46 11.08
CA TYR A 113 16.31 -13.33 10.54
C TYR A 113 16.20 -13.93 9.14
N ILE A 114 15.13 -14.66 8.91
CA ILE A 114 14.78 -15.16 7.58
C ILE A 114 13.81 -14.18 6.93
N PHE A 115 14.27 -13.45 5.90
CA PHE A 115 13.40 -12.60 5.11
C PHE A 115 12.30 -13.41 4.43
N LYS A 116 11.06 -12.96 4.54
CA LYS A 116 9.89 -13.58 3.90
C LYS A 116 9.34 -12.76 2.76
N ARG A 117 9.01 -11.50 3.02
CA ARG A 117 8.45 -10.60 2.01
C ARG A 117 8.54 -9.14 2.42
N ILE A 118 8.44 -8.28 1.45
CA ILE A 118 8.15 -6.86 1.69
C ILE A 118 6.67 -6.75 2.04
N TYR A 119 6.36 -6.13 3.20
CA TYR A 119 4.99 -5.88 3.62
C TYR A 119 4.45 -4.59 2.99
N ARG A 120 5.29 -3.55 2.97
CA ARG A 120 5.01 -2.28 2.30
C ARG A 120 6.32 -1.63 1.87
N ILE A 121 6.33 -1.09 0.66
CA ILE A 121 7.40 -0.20 0.20
C ILE A 121 6.80 0.96 -0.58
N ASP A 122 7.20 2.17 -0.21
CA ASP A 122 6.81 3.38 -0.93
C ASP A 122 8.05 3.90 -1.69
N ILE A 123 7.94 3.96 -3.01
CA ILE A 123 8.96 4.52 -3.89
C ILE A 123 8.50 5.90 -4.32
N CYS A 124 9.37 6.89 -4.17
CA CYS A 124 9.06 8.26 -4.53
C CYS A 124 10.09 8.86 -5.48
N TYR A 125 9.62 9.80 -6.29
CA TYR A 125 10.44 10.65 -7.15
C TYR A 125 10.05 12.11 -6.95
N ASP A 126 11.04 12.93 -6.60
CA ASP A 126 10.90 14.35 -6.35
C ASP A 126 11.40 15.14 -7.55
N PHE A 127 10.62 16.13 -7.98
CA PHE A 127 10.91 16.93 -9.16
C PHE A 127 10.18 18.28 -9.12
N GLU A 128 10.69 19.28 -9.84
CA GLU A 128 10.07 20.59 -9.99
C GLU A 128 9.09 20.61 -11.18
N TYR A 129 9.51 20.04 -12.31
CA TYR A 129 8.73 19.94 -13.55
C TYR A 129 8.75 18.50 -14.05
N PHE A 130 7.65 18.06 -14.65
CA PHE A 130 7.68 16.82 -15.41
C PHE A 130 8.70 16.91 -16.55
N ASP A 131 9.22 15.77 -17.02
CA ASP A 131 10.13 15.74 -18.16
C ASP A 131 9.52 16.32 -19.46
N SER A 132 8.19 16.38 -19.54
CA SER A 132 7.45 17.07 -20.59
C SER A 132 7.51 18.61 -20.50
N GLY A 133 8.06 19.16 -19.41
CA GLY A 133 8.05 20.60 -19.10
C GLY A 133 6.75 21.09 -18.44
N ASP A 134 5.74 20.22 -18.25
CA ASP A 134 4.51 20.60 -17.59
C ASP A 134 4.74 20.82 -16.08
N GLN A 135 4.09 21.86 -15.55
CA GLN A 135 4.02 22.08 -14.10
C GLN A 135 3.02 21.10 -13.46
N PRO A 136 3.38 20.43 -12.36
CA PRO A 136 2.49 19.47 -11.69
C PRO A 136 1.18 20.07 -11.22
N ALA A 137 1.18 21.29 -10.69
CA ALA A 137 -0.04 22.01 -10.29
C ALA A 137 -0.99 22.24 -11.48
N ARG A 138 -0.44 22.65 -12.63
CA ARG A 138 -1.21 22.81 -13.87
C ARG A 138 -1.75 21.49 -14.38
N PHE A 139 -0.94 20.43 -14.32
CA PHE A 139 -1.37 19.07 -14.68
C PHE A 139 -2.53 18.64 -13.79
N ALA A 140 -2.42 18.77 -12.46
CA ALA A 140 -3.47 18.41 -11.52
C ALA A 140 -4.80 19.09 -11.83
N ARG A 141 -4.77 20.42 -12.07
CA ARG A 141 -5.95 21.20 -12.47
C ARG A 141 -6.56 20.66 -13.76
N ARG A 142 -5.77 20.48 -14.83
CA ARG A 142 -6.25 20.00 -16.13
C ARG A 142 -6.79 18.58 -16.06
N TYR A 143 -6.20 17.73 -15.21
CA TYR A 143 -6.70 16.38 -14.98
C TYR A 143 -8.10 16.40 -14.36
N LEU A 144 -8.33 17.22 -13.35
CA LEU A 144 -9.64 17.35 -12.70
C LEU A 144 -10.68 18.04 -13.59
N GLN A 145 -10.24 18.86 -14.53
CA GLN A 145 -11.09 19.44 -15.59
C GLN A 145 -11.43 18.45 -16.71
N GLY A 146 -10.93 17.20 -16.63
CA GLY A 146 -11.22 16.17 -17.63
C GLY A 146 -10.39 16.24 -18.92
N VAL A 147 -9.38 17.14 -19.00
CA VAL A 147 -8.47 17.25 -20.15
C VAL A 147 -7.59 16.02 -20.29
N TYR A 148 -7.27 15.38 -19.18
CA TYR A 148 -6.53 14.12 -19.14
C TYR A 148 -7.36 13.02 -18.48
N ARG A 149 -7.19 11.80 -18.93
CA ARG A 149 -7.80 10.62 -18.35
C ARG A 149 -6.72 9.59 -18.02
N LYS A 150 -6.76 9.08 -16.79
CA LYS A 150 -5.91 7.97 -16.38
C LYS A 150 -6.34 6.68 -17.09
N ILE A 151 -5.39 5.90 -17.60
CA ILE A 151 -5.71 4.69 -18.37
C ILE A 151 -6.39 3.63 -17.50
N ASN A 152 -5.84 3.39 -16.31
CA ASN A 152 -6.42 2.47 -15.35
C ASN A 152 -7.39 3.22 -14.44
N GLN A 153 -8.66 2.87 -14.48
CA GLN A 153 -9.66 3.45 -13.59
C GLN A 153 -9.39 2.99 -12.15
N CYS A 154 -9.47 3.92 -11.21
CA CYS A 154 -9.29 3.67 -9.79
C CYS A 154 -9.95 4.81 -8.99
N HIS A 155 -10.14 4.59 -7.70
CA HIS A 155 -10.62 5.62 -6.81
C HIS A 155 -9.67 6.82 -6.82
N LEU A 156 -10.22 8.02 -6.94
CA LEU A 156 -9.50 9.30 -6.92
C LEU A 156 -9.89 10.09 -5.68
N THR A 157 -8.90 10.60 -4.97
CA THR A 157 -9.06 11.62 -3.93
C THR A 157 -8.20 12.82 -4.28
N ALA A 158 -8.78 14.01 -4.21
CA ALA A 158 -8.08 15.28 -4.46
C ALA A 158 -8.16 16.16 -3.21
N HIS A 159 -7.05 16.78 -2.85
CA HIS A 159 -6.99 17.80 -1.80
C HIS A 159 -6.45 19.11 -2.38
N GLY A 160 -7.00 20.19 -1.92
CA GLY A 160 -6.61 21.52 -2.35
C GLY A 160 -7.16 22.57 -1.40
N TYR A 161 -6.94 23.81 -1.73
CA TYR A 161 -7.45 24.96 -1.00
C TYR A 161 -8.05 25.97 -1.98
N ASP A 162 -9.09 26.65 -1.55
CA ASP A 162 -9.67 27.74 -2.31
C ASP A 162 -8.75 28.95 -2.31
N SER A 163 -8.62 29.58 -3.44
CA SER A 163 -7.93 30.85 -3.62
C SER A 163 -8.81 31.79 -4.42
N TRP A 164 -8.46 33.09 -4.40
CA TRP A 164 -9.16 34.09 -5.18
C TRP A 164 -9.29 33.73 -6.67
N ASN A 165 -8.33 32.95 -7.20
CA ASN A 165 -8.30 32.51 -8.60
C ASN A 165 -8.86 31.10 -8.79
N GLY A 166 -9.66 30.58 -7.85
CA GLY A 166 -10.24 29.25 -7.88
C GLY A 166 -9.49 28.24 -7.01
N CYS A 167 -9.87 26.97 -7.11
CA CYS A 167 -9.26 25.91 -6.31
C CYS A 167 -7.85 25.55 -6.80
N ASN A 168 -6.88 25.58 -5.90
CA ASN A 168 -5.52 25.11 -6.10
C ASN A 168 -5.35 23.74 -5.49
N TYR A 169 -5.09 22.74 -6.32
CA TYR A 169 -4.90 21.37 -5.87
C TYR A 169 -3.44 21.14 -5.51
N ASN A 170 -3.21 20.64 -4.29
CA ASN A 170 -1.88 20.31 -3.74
C ASN A 170 -1.62 18.82 -3.66
N SER A 171 -2.65 17.97 -3.83
CA SER A 171 -2.52 16.52 -3.80
C SER A 171 -3.60 15.81 -4.61
N LEU A 172 -3.18 14.81 -5.38
CA LEU A 172 -4.03 13.83 -6.04
C LEU A 172 -3.59 12.43 -5.62
N SER A 173 -4.54 11.59 -5.23
CA SER A 173 -4.27 10.20 -4.85
C SER A 173 -5.16 9.25 -5.64
N TRP A 174 -4.56 8.21 -6.20
CA TRP A 174 -5.24 7.17 -6.96
C TRP A 174 -5.06 5.81 -6.30
N GLY A 175 -6.14 5.07 -6.18
CA GLY A 175 -6.19 3.77 -5.52
C GLY A 175 -6.91 3.83 -4.17
N SER A 176 -7.47 2.70 -3.76
CA SER A 176 -8.10 2.54 -2.45
C SER A 176 -7.09 2.06 -1.41
N PRO A 177 -7.41 2.13 -0.11
CA PRO A 177 -6.60 1.52 0.94
C PRO A 177 -6.35 0.02 0.75
N SER A 178 -7.25 -0.71 0.05
CA SER A 178 -7.13 -2.12 -0.28
C SER A 178 -6.44 -2.40 -1.62
N SER A 179 -6.03 -1.37 -2.38
CA SER A 179 -5.31 -1.58 -3.64
C SER A 179 -3.91 -2.10 -3.39
N MET A 180 -3.45 -3.07 -4.19
CA MET A 180 -2.06 -3.55 -4.21
C MET A 180 -1.06 -2.41 -4.39
N VAL A 181 -1.41 -1.42 -5.22
CA VAL A 181 -0.64 -0.21 -5.44
C VAL A 181 -1.56 1.00 -5.31
N SER A 182 -1.13 1.98 -4.54
CA SER A 182 -1.69 3.33 -4.56
C SER A 182 -0.65 4.32 -5.07
N THR A 183 -1.13 5.36 -5.76
CA THR A 183 -0.28 6.39 -6.35
C THR A 183 -0.68 7.73 -5.79
N LYS A 184 0.30 8.57 -5.47
CA LYS A 184 0.07 9.96 -5.05
C LYS A 184 0.92 10.91 -5.88
N LEU A 185 0.36 12.05 -6.22
CA LEU A 185 1.05 13.23 -6.74
C LEU A 185 0.76 14.38 -5.79
N TYR A 186 1.76 14.95 -5.15
CA TYR A 186 1.52 16.04 -4.19
C TYR A 186 2.69 17.02 -4.08
N ASN A 187 2.37 18.24 -3.64
CA ASN A 187 3.35 19.29 -3.41
C ASN A 187 4.14 18.98 -2.13
N LYS A 188 5.35 18.45 -2.29
CA LYS A 188 6.22 18.05 -1.18
C LYS A 188 6.82 19.24 -0.46
N THR A 189 7.06 20.35 -1.16
CA THR A 189 7.52 21.61 -0.53
C THR A 189 6.48 22.11 0.48
N LEU A 190 5.19 22.08 0.10
CA LEU A 190 4.11 22.50 0.98
C LEU A 190 3.97 21.56 2.18
N GLU A 191 4.02 20.23 1.95
CA GLU A 191 3.97 19.24 3.04
C GLU A 191 5.10 19.43 4.06
N LEU A 192 6.33 19.76 3.61
CA LEU A 192 7.45 20.02 4.53
C LEU A 192 7.32 21.35 5.28
N ARG A 193 6.68 22.36 4.69
CA ARG A 193 6.44 23.66 5.35
C ARG A 193 5.34 23.57 6.39
N GLU A 194 4.29 22.84 6.11
CA GLU A 194 3.11 22.68 6.99
C GLU A 194 3.27 21.53 7.98
N GLY A 195 4.24 20.65 7.77
CA GLY A 195 4.50 19.48 8.61
C GLY A 195 4.98 19.83 9.99
N LYS A 196 4.48 19.11 11.01
CA LYS A 196 4.88 19.30 12.42
C LYS A 196 6.33 18.83 12.71
N THR A 197 6.90 18.01 11.85
CA THR A 197 8.23 17.41 12.03
C THR A 197 9.14 17.84 10.90
N ASP A 198 10.27 18.43 11.21
CA ASP A 198 11.30 18.73 10.22
C ASP A 198 11.92 17.41 9.70
N LYS A 199 12.16 17.35 8.39
CA LYS A 199 12.75 16.20 7.71
C LYS A 199 14.00 16.64 6.93
N PRO A 200 15.08 16.96 7.62
CA PRO A 200 16.29 17.51 6.99
C PRO A 200 16.91 16.57 5.97
N TRP A 201 16.77 15.24 6.14
CA TRP A 201 17.25 14.25 5.19
C TRP A 201 16.63 14.37 3.80
N ILE A 202 15.35 14.76 3.69
CA ILE A 202 14.69 15.01 2.41
C ILE A 202 15.28 16.25 1.74
N LYS A 203 15.46 17.34 2.48
CA LYS A 203 16.06 18.57 1.98
C LYS A 203 17.52 18.33 1.53
N THR A 204 18.27 17.50 2.27
CA THR A 204 19.63 17.08 1.88
C THR A 204 19.60 16.27 0.58
N ALA A 205 18.68 15.35 0.43
CA ALA A 205 18.51 14.59 -0.82
C ALA A 205 18.17 15.53 -2.00
N TRP A 206 17.34 16.55 -1.79
CA TRP A 206 17.04 17.56 -2.80
C TRP A 206 18.28 18.37 -3.21
N MET A 207 19.11 18.77 -2.25
CA MET A 207 20.36 19.50 -2.51
C MET A 207 21.34 18.64 -3.31
N ILE A 208 21.53 17.38 -2.94
CA ILE A 208 22.42 16.44 -3.65
C ILE A 208 21.97 16.25 -5.09
N ASN A 209 20.66 16.29 -5.34
CA ASN A 209 20.06 16.11 -6.67
C ASN A 209 19.73 17.42 -7.40
N ASP A 210 20.32 18.54 -6.98
CA ASP A 210 20.20 19.85 -7.63
C ASP A 210 18.76 20.38 -7.72
N LEU A 211 17.86 19.96 -6.81
CA LEU A 211 16.50 20.49 -6.70
C LEU A 211 16.46 21.80 -5.91
N ILE A 212 17.36 21.96 -4.94
CA ILE A 212 17.59 23.18 -4.15
C ILE A 212 19.08 23.40 -3.96
N ASP A 213 19.49 24.63 -3.70
CA ASP A 213 20.87 24.98 -3.36
C ASP A 213 21.07 25.08 -1.85
N ASN A 214 20.04 25.51 -1.14
CA ASN A 214 20.12 25.69 0.32
C ASN A 214 18.98 24.92 1.02
N PRO A 215 19.30 23.89 1.83
CA PRO A 215 18.31 23.07 2.51
C PRO A 215 17.58 23.83 3.66
N CYS A 216 18.20 24.84 4.27
CA CYS A 216 17.58 25.59 5.35
C CYS A 216 16.46 26.50 4.83
N SER A 217 16.72 27.25 3.77
CA SER A 217 15.75 28.16 3.15
C SER A 217 14.90 27.52 2.04
N MET A 218 15.27 26.33 1.61
CA MET A 218 14.68 25.66 0.43
C MET A 218 14.65 26.56 -0.80
N THR A 219 15.79 27.22 -1.08
CA THR A 219 15.95 28.13 -2.21
C THR A 219 16.86 27.54 -3.28
N LYS A 220 16.71 28.02 -4.51
CA LYS A 220 17.51 27.69 -5.67
C LYS A 220 17.82 28.94 -6.47
N ARG A 221 18.96 28.94 -7.16
CA ARG A 221 19.29 29.98 -8.14
C ARG A 221 18.85 29.54 -9.53
N ASN A 222 18.17 30.43 -10.25
CA ASN A 222 17.86 30.20 -11.65
C ASN A 222 19.11 30.43 -12.53
N THR A 223 18.98 30.25 -13.83
CA THR A 223 20.05 30.46 -14.81
C THR A 223 20.59 31.89 -14.83
N ASN A 224 19.81 32.86 -14.37
CA ASN A 224 20.17 34.27 -14.26
C ASN A 224 20.83 34.64 -12.91
N GLY A 225 21.00 33.64 -12.00
CA GLY A 225 21.56 33.85 -10.67
C GLY A 225 20.53 34.35 -9.61
N GLU A 226 19.27 34.55 -9.96
CA GLU A 226 18.23 35.00 -9.06
C GLU A 226 17.77 33.87 -8.13
N LEU A 227 17.58 34.18 -6.84
CA LEU A 227 17.05 33.23 -5.86
C LEU A 227 15.52 33.11 -6.01
N TYR A 228 15.07 31.87 -6.03
CA TYR A 228 13.63 31.57 -5.94
C TYR A 228 13.37 30.35 -5.04
N HIS A 229 12.12 30.12 -4.70
CA HIS A 229 11.65 28.97 -3.94
C HIS A 229 11.01 27.97 -4.89
N PRO A 230 11.69 26.87 -5.25
CA PRO A 230 11.10 25.86 -6.13
C PRO A 230 9.93 25.16 -5.46
N GLU A 231 8.88 24.90 -6.21
CA GLU A 231 7.82 24.01 -5.82
C GLU A 231 8.17 22.58 -6.22
N ILE A 232 8.67 21.81 -5.27
CA ILE A 232 9.03 20.42 -5.51
C ILE A 232 7.83 19.54 -5.24
N TRP A 233 7.45 18.80 -6.26
CA TRP A 233 6.38 17.83 -6.23
C TRP A 233 6.93 16.42 -6.13
N ARG A 234 6.12 15.52 -5.60
CA ARG A 234 6.43 14.12 -5.45
C ARG A 234 5.39 13.25 -6.14
N VAL A 235 5.84 12.28 -6.94
CA VAL A 235 5.07 11.10 -7.28
C VAL A 235 5.54 9.96 -6.38
N GLU A 236 4.60 9.32 -5.70
CA GLU A 236 4.84 8.24 -4.76
C GLU A 236 3.98 7.04 -5.11
N PHE A 237 4.59 5.87 -5.20
CA PHE A 237 3.92 4.58 -5.36
C PHE A 237 4.07 3.78 -4.08
N SER A 238 2.94 3.49 -3.43
CA SER A 238 2.90 2.63 -2.26
C SER A 238 2.48 1.22 -2.70
N MET A 239 3.41 0.28 -2.64
CA MET A 239 3.17 -1.15 -2.89
C MET A 239 2.98 -1.87 -1.58
N LYS A 240 1.98 -2.76 -1.52
CA LYS A 240 1.62 -3.52 -0.34
C LYS A 240 1.94 -5.00 -0.50
N SER A 241 1.71 -5.75 0.56
CA SER A 241 2.02 -7.18 0.68
C SER A 241 1.35 -8.08 -0.37
N GLU A 242 0.32 -7.59 -1.03
CA GLU A 242 -0.34 -8.29 -2.13
C GLU A 242 0.52 -8.34 -3.41
N ALA A 243 1.54 -7.49 -3.51
CA ALA A 243 2.55 -7.58 -4.56
C ALA A 243 3.52 -8.73 -4.23
N ASP A 244 3.49 -9.79 -5.04
CA ASP A 244 4.29 -11.01 -4.83
C ASP A 244 5.56 -11.04 -5.68
N GLY A 245 5.56 -10.33 -6.81
CA GLY A 245 6.68 -10.30 -7.73
C GLY A 245 6.48 -9.34 -8.88
N TRP A 246 7.36 -9.49 -9.86
CA TRP A 246 7.37 -8.70 -11.09
C TRP A 246 7.29 -9.63 -12.28
N ILE A 247 6.34 -9.40 -13.18
CA ILE A 247 6.24 -10.08 -14.46
C ILE A 247 6.99 -9.25 -15.49
N VAL A 248 8.07 -9.79 -16.00
CA VAL A 248 8.83 -9.20 -17.09
C VAL A 248 8.20 -9.61 -18.42
N TRP A 249 7.99 -8.64 -19.28
CA TRP A 249 7.36 -8.81 -20.58
C TRP A 249 8.36 -8.60 -21.72
N GLU A 250 8.22 -9.39 -22.74
CA GLU A 250 8.95 -9.26 -24.00
C GLU A 250 7.98 -9.05 -25.15
N MET A 251 8.37 -8.29 -26.16
CA MET A 251 7.59 -8.11 -27.37
C MET A 251 8.01 -9.14 -28.41
N GLN A 252 7.14 -10.11 -28.68
CA GLN A 252 7.33 -11.10 -29.74
C GLN A 252 6.21 -10.94 -30.77
N ASN A 253 6.57 -10.73 -32.05
CA ASN A 253 5.59 -10.57 -33.15
C ASN A 253 4.47 -9.55 -32.81
N ARG A 254 4.83 -8.40 -32.23
CA ARG A 254 3.92 -7.32 -31.79
C ARG A 254 2.96 -7.72 -30.65
N LYS A 255 3.18 -8.86 -30.01
CA LYS A 255 2.40 -9.30 -28.83
C LYS A 255 3.29 -9.28 -27.59
N LYS A 256 2.68 -8.89 -26.47
CA LYS A 256 3.34 -9.00 -25.15
C LYS A 256 3.33 -10.46 -24.72
N VAL A 257 4.51 -11.03 -24.53
CA VAL A 257 4.70 -12.38 -24.03
C VAL A 257 5.40 -12.32 -22.67
N ARG A 258 4.94 -13.12 -21.72
CA ARG A 258 5.57 -13.21 -20.39
C ARG A 258 6.91 -13.91 -20.55
N LYS A 259 8.00 -13.19 -20.25
CA LYS A 259 9.37 -13.72 -20.27
C LYS A 259 9.69 -14.49 -19.00
N GLN A 260 9.50 -13.83 -17.85
CA GLN A 260 9.81 -14.41 -16.54
C GLN A 260 9.02 -13.72 -15.42
N THR A 261 8.99 -14.35 -14.25
CA THR A 261 8.54 -13.73 -13.00
C THR A 261 9.70 -13.65 -12.03
N ILE A 262 9.93 -12.46 -11.51
CA ILE A 262 10.99 -12.19 -10.53
C ILE A 262 10.32 -11.96 -9.17
N PRO A 263 10.72 -12.67 -8.11
CA PRO A 263 10.18 -12.44 -6.77
C PRO A 263 10.43 -11.01 -6.30
N HIS A 264 9.50 -10.45 -5.52
CA HIS A 264 9.63 -9.13 -4.93
C HIS A 264 10.60 -9.16 -3.73
N ARG A 265 11.87 -8.78 -3.97
CA ARG A 265 12.98 -8.89 -3.02
C ARG A 265 13.64 -7.55 -2.76
N LEU A 266 14.36 -7.46 -1.62
CA LEU A 266 15.09 -6.25 -1.22
C LEU A 266 16.18 -5.85 -2.23
N GLU A 267 16.85 -6.82 -2.85
CA GLU A 267 17.91 -6.58 -3.84
C GLU A 267 17.44 -5.82 -5.09
N MET A 268 16.14 -5.72 -5.29
CA MET A 268 15.55 -4.93 -6.38
C MET A 268 15.57 -3.42 -6.09
N PHE A 269 15.96 -3.02 -4.88
CA PHE A 269 15.91 -1.65 -4.38
C PHE A 269 17.23 -1.22 -3.71
N ASP A 270 18.31 -1.96 -3.90
CA ASP A 270 19.60 -1.74 -3.23
C ASP A 270 20.44 -0.62 -3.86
N SER A 271 20.00 -0.02 -4.96
CA SER A 271 20.69 1.10 -5.59
C SER A 271 19.70 2.10 -6.21
N PRO A 272 20.08 3.38 -6.34
CA PRO A 272 19.26 4.41 -6.98
C PRO A 272 18.79 4.02 -8.39
N ASP A 273 19.65 3.39 -9.19
CA ASP A 273 19.31 2.96 -10.55
C ASP A 273 18.25 1.86 -10.56
N LYS A 274 18.35 0.90 -9.66
CA LYS A 274 17.32 -0.14 -9.51
C LYS A 274 15.99 0.44 -9.00
N ILE A 275 16.03 1.37 -8.05
CA ILE A 275 14.82 2.06 -7.57
C ILE A 275 14.20 2.85 -8.72
N TRP A 276 15.01 3.57 -9.51
CA TRP A 276 14.55 4.31 -10.68
C TRP A 276 13.88 3.40 -11.72
N ARG A 277 14.48 2.27 -12.06
CA ARG A 277 13.88 1.28 -12.98
C ARG A 277 12.52 0.78 -12.47
N ARG A 278 12.39 0.52 -11.15
CA ARG A 278 11.10 0.12 -10.56
C ARG A 278 10.10 1.26 -10.56
N PHE A 279 10.54 2.48 -10.27
CA PHE A 279 9.70 3.68 -10.40
C PHE A 279 9.14 3.83 -11.82
N GLN A 280 9.99 3.70 -12.85
CA GLN A 280 9.55 3.79 -14.25
C GLN A 280 8.51 2.72 -14.60
N ASN A 281 8.73 1.48 -14.20
CA ASN A 281 7.76 0.38 -14.42
C ASN A 281 6.42 0.67 -13.74
N LEU A 282 6.43 1.20 -12.52
CA LEU A 282 5.21 1.61 -11.82
C LEU A 282 4.53 2.80 -12.49
N ALA A 283 5.30 3.81 -12.87
CA ALA A 283 4.76 5.01 -13.50
C ALA A 283 4.15 4.68 -14.87
N PHE A 284 4.80 3.84 -15.66
CA PHE A 284 4.26 3.39 -16.94
C PHE A 284 2.90 2.70 -16.78
N HIS A 285 2.69 1.96 -15.71
CA HIS A 285 1.45 1.21 -15.49
C HIS A 285 0.42 1.97 -14.65
N TYR A 286 0.85 2.64 -13.58
CA TYR A 286 -0.03 3.26 -12.58
C TYR A 286 -0.10 4.79 -12.65
N PHE A 287 0.75 5.45 -13.46
CA PHE A 287 0.76 6.90 -13.63
C PHE A 287 0.77 7.28 -15.11
N HIS A 288 -0.07 6.62 -15.89
CA HIS A 288 -0.19 6.78 -17.32
C HIS A 288 -1.52 7.45 -17.68
N PHE A 289 -1.44 8.49 -18.50
CA PHE A 289 -2.57 9.34 -18.85
C PHE A 289 -2.69 9.48 -20.36
N LYS A 290 -3.92 9.75 -20.83
CA LYS A 290 -4.21 10.11 -22.20
C LYS A 290 -4.81 11.50 -22.24
N HIS A 291 -4.48 12.25 -23.27
CA HIS A 291 -5.17 13.49 -23.61
C HIS A 291 -6.58 13.13 -24.12
N VAL A 292 -7.60 13.74 -23.57
CA VAL A 292 -8.99 13.49 -23.97
C VAL A 292 -9.33 14.44 -25.09
N GLU A 293 -9.61 13.89 -26.27
CA GLU A 293 -10.20 14.61 -27.38
C GLU A 293 -11.72 14.36 -27.37
N TYR A 294 -12.48 15.41 -27.59
CA TYR A 294 -13.92 15.34 -27.67
C TYR A 294 -14.37 15.42 -29.11
N LEU A 295 -15.38 14.63 -29.48
CA LEU A 295 -16.03 14.71 -30.79
C LEU A 295 -16.97 15.92 -30.76
N GLY A 296 -16.62 16.97 -31.50
CA GLY A 296 -17.44 18.16 -31.65
C GLY A 296 -16.88 19.42 -30.98
N SER A 297 -17.36 20.55 -31.39
CA SER A 297 -17.00 21.91 -30.91
C SER A 297 -17.95 22.40 -29.81
N GLY A 298 -18.54 21.48 -29.02
CA GLY A 298 -19.49 21.85 -27.97
C GLY A 298 -18.84 22.49 -26.74
N VAL A 299 -19.53 23.35 -26.08
CA VAL A 299 -19.13 23.91 -24.77
C VAL A 299 -19.60 22.96 -23.69
N LEU A 300 -18.66 22.52 -22.80
CA LEU A 300 -18.97 21.63 -21.69
C LEU A 300 -19.93 22.24 -20.67
N MET A 301 -19.94 23.56 -20.59
CA MET A 301 -20.77 24.32 -19.67
C MET A 301 -21.42 25.49 -20.42
N GLU A 302 -22.70 25.69 -20.19
CA GLU A 302 -23.47 26.83 -20.67
C GLU A 302 -23.81 27.75 -19.52
N VAL A 303 -23.98 29.06 -19.81
CA VAL A 303 -24.53 29.99 -18.86
C VAL A 303 -26.02 30.10 -19.14
N LYS A 304 -26.84 29.52 -18.25
CA LYS A 304 -28.30 29.69 -18.24
C LYS A 304 -28.68 30.52 -17.02
N ASP A 305 -29.39 31.60 -17.24
CA ASP A 305 -29.85 32.50 -16.17
C ASP A 305 -28.74 33.00 -15.22
N GLY A 306 -27.58 33.33 -15.79
CA GLY A 306 -26.40 33.76 -15.01
C GLY A 306 -25.70 32.69 -14.22
N ARG A 307 -26.08 31.41 -14.38
CA ARG A 307 -25.46 30.26 -13.74
C ARG A 307 -24.80 29.37 -14.78
N LEU A 308 -23.61 28.84 -14.44
CA LEU A 308 -22.96 27.78 -15.21
C LEU A 308 -23.75 26.49 -15.01
N VAL A 309 -24.32 25.98 -16.09
CA VAL A 309 -25.04 24.71 -16.13
C VAL A 309 -24.35 23.75 -17.09
N HIS A 310 -24.49 22.46 -16.87
CA HIS A 310 -24.04 21.45 -17.84
C HIS A 310 -24.79 21.68 -19.16
N SER A 311 -24.03 21.75 -20.26
CA SER A 311 -24.62 21.78 -21.60
C SER A 311 -25.33 20.48 -21.87
N ASP A 312 -26.52 20.52 -22.47
CA ASP A 312 -27.24 19.35 -22.96
C ASP A 312 -26.56 18.71 -24.17
N LEU A 313 -25.51 19.35 -24.71
CA LEU A 313 -24.63 18.77 -25.71
C LEU A 313 -23.72 17.74 -25.04
N GLU A 314 -24.06 16.46 -25.19
CA GLU A 314 -23.21 15.34 -24.80
C GLU A 314 -21.90 15.39 -25.60
N LEU A 315 -20.85 15.98 -25.02
CA LEU A 315 -19.51 15.83 -25.54
C LEU A 315 -19.05 14.40 -25.28
N ARG A 316 -18.98 13.61 -26.32
CA ARG A 316 -18.50 12.22 -26.22
C ARG A 316 -16.98 12.22 -26.40
N PRO A 317 -16.21 11.76 -25.39
CA PRO A 317 -14.79 11.59 -25.56
C PRO A 317 -14.54 10.52 -26.66
N GLN A 318 -13.49 10.71 -27.43
CA GLN A 318 -13.02 9.70 -28.39
C GLN A 318 -12.73 8.38 -27.68
N ARG A 319 -12.70 7.28 -28.43
CA ARG A 319 -12.33 5.97 -27.89
C ARG A 319 -10.91 6.05 -27.30
N LYS A 320 -10.67 5.30 -26.21
CA LYS A 320 -9.38 5.25 -25.50
C LYS A 320 -8.17 4.97 -26.41
N ASP A 321 -8.37 4.16 -27.45
CA ASP A 321 -7.38 3.77 -28.44
C ASP A 321 -6.99 4.88 -29.43
N ARG A 322 -7.82 5.92 -29.55
CA ARG A 322 -7.58 7.08 -30.42
C ARG A 322 -7.04 8.31 -29.68
N CYS A 323 -7.07 8.31 -28.36
CA CYS A 323 -6.56 9.41 -27.58
C CYS A 323 -5.04 9.33 -27.50
N ALA A 324 -4.34 10.45 -27.74
CA ALA A 324 -2.89 10.52 -27.64
C ALA A 324 -2.40 10.32 -26.19
N ASP A 325 -1.28 9.64 -26.05
CA ASP A 325 -0.65 9.49 -24.74
C ASP A 325 -0.12 10.84 -24.24
N LYS A 326 -0.41 11.15 -22.97
CA LYS A 326 0.19 12.27 -22.26
C LYS A 326 1.46 11.77 -21.59
N VAL A 327 2.59 11.94 -22.26
CA VAL A 327 3.90 11.57 -21.72
C VAL A 327 4.34 12.62 -20.72
N LEU A 328 4.48 12.24 -19.45
CA LEU A 328 4.93 13.10 -18.36
C LEU A 328 6.42 12.87 -18.03
N PHE A 329 6.86 11.62 -18.04
CA PHE A 329 8.24 11.22 -17.78
C PHE A 329 8.87 10.61 -19.04
N LYS A 330 10.17 10.85 -19.24
CA LYS A 330 10.97 10.15 -20.24
C LYS A 330 11.41 8.82 -19.67
N TRP A 331 11.23 7.77 -20.44
CA TRP A 331 11.65 6.43 -20.08
C TRP A 331 13.09 6.20 -20.53
N ASP A 332 13.83 5.40 -19.78
CA ASP A 332 15.16 4.96 -20.21
C ASP A 332 15.00 4.01 -21.41
N GLU A 333 15.85 4.13 -22.42
CA GLU A 333 15.76 3.34 -23.67
C GLU A 333 15.94 1.83 -23.41
N ASP A 334 16.75 1.48 -22.41
CA ASP A 334 17.04 0.11 -21.98
C ASP A 334 16.08 -0.42 -20.90
N LEU A 335 14.96 0.29 -20.66
CA LEU A 335 14.02 -0.11 -19.62
C LEU A 335 13.37 -1.47 -19.93
N GLU A 336 13.73 -2.48 -19.13
CA GLU A 336 13.03 -3.74 -19.16
C GLU A 336 11.60 -3.57 -18.60
N PHE A 337 10.61 -3.75 -19.46
CA PHE A 337 9.22 -3.52 -19.09
C PHE A 337 8.71 -4.62 -18.16
N ALA A 338 8.35 -4.25 -16.94
CA ALA A 338 7.81 -5.16 -15.96
C ALA A 338 6.54 -4.60 -15.29
N THR A 339 5.62 -5.48 -14.94
CA THR A 339 4.41 -5.16 -14.17
C THR A 339 4.40 -5.97 -12.88
N LEU A 340 3.76 -5.44 -11.85
CA LEU A 340 3.59 -6.19 -10.60
C LEU A 340 2.71 -7.43 -10.81
N SER A 341 3.13 -8.53 -10.21
CA SER A 341 2.35 -9.74 -10.03
C SER A 341 1.62 -9.64 -8.70
N ALA A 342 0.31 -9.79 -8.72
CA ALA A 342 -0.44 -9.96 -7.49
C ALA A 342 -0.19 -11.36 -6.93
N ALA A 343 -0.15 -11.49 -5.62
CA ALA A 343 -0.26 -12.78 -4.96
C ALA A 343 -1.55 -13.47 -5.46
N PRO A 344 -1.52 -14.79 -5.66
CA PRO A 344 -2.74 -15.49 -6.03
C PRO A 344 -3.81 -15.20 -4.96
N PRO A 345 -5.06 -14.95 -5.37
CA PRO A 345 -6.13 -14.74 -4.41
C PRO A 345 -6.15 -15.91 -3.43
N PRO A 346 -6.42 -15.68 -2.14
CA PRO A 346 -6.57 -16.75 -1.19
C PRO A 346 -7.51 -17.80 -1.76
N SER A 347 -7.19 -19.07 -1.54
CA SER A 347 -8.03 -20.15 -2.04
C SER A 347 -9.47 -19.91 -1.59
N LYS A 348 -10.46 -20.38 -2.38
CA LYS A 348 -11.89 -20.25 -1.98
C LYS A 348 -12.14 -20.77 -0.55
N LYS A 349 -11.33 -21.71 -0.09
CA LYS A 349 -11.35 -22.22 1.29
C LYS A 349 -11.00 -21.13 2.31
N ASN A 350 -10.01 -20.27 2.01
CA ASN A 350 -9.62 -19.17 2.89
C ASN A 350 -10.65 -18.02 2.88
N SER A 351 -11.27 -17.73 1.73
CA SER A 351 -12.32 -16.71 1.66
C SER A 351 -13.58 -17.11 2.43
N ARG A 352 -13.88 -18.41 2.45
CA ARG A 352 -14.96 -18.99 3.23
C ARG A 352 -14.69 -18.86 4.74
N ASP A 353 -13.49 -19.26 5.18
CA ASP A 353 -13.07 -19.13 6.58
C ASP A 353 -13.04 -17.66 7.02
N GLU A 354 -12.62 -16.76 6.14
CA GLU A 354 -12.58 -15.33 6.41
C GLU A 354 -13.99 -14.73 6.56
N THR A 355 -14.92 -15.12 5.71
CA THR A 355 -16.32 -14.70 5.82
C THR A 355 -16.94 -15.20 7.14
N LEU A 356 -16.70 -16.46 7.48
CA LEU A 356 -17.17 -17.05 8.75
C LEU A 356 -16.57 -16.33 9.96
N ARG A 357 -15.26 -16.06 9.95
CA ARG A 357 -14.56 -15.33 11.02
C ARG A 357 -15.06 -13.89 11.14
N ARG A 358 -15.32 -13.20 10.03
CA ARG A 358 -15.92 -11.86 10.05
C ARG A 358 -17.29 -11.88 10.75
N ARG A 359 -18.18 -12.81 10.39
CA ARG A 359 -19.51 -12.95 10.99
C ARG A 359 -19.44 -13.31 12.46
N LEU A 360 -18.52 -14.17 12.85
CA LEU A 360 -18.28 -14.52 14.25
C LEU A 360 -17.73 -13.34 15.07
N ASN A 361 -16.90 -12.48 14.46
CA ASN A 361 -16.45 -11.24 15.09
C ASN A 361 -17.60 -10.23 15.25
N GLU A 362 -18.48 -10.10 14.27
CA GLU A 362 -19.71 -9.29 14.37
C GLU A 362 -20.61 -9.82 15.50
N TYR A 363 -20.74 -11.15 15.61
CA TYR A 363 -21.45 -11.79 16.70
C TYR A 363 -20.82 -11.50 18.07
N ARG A 364 -19.49 -11.54 18.18
CA ARG A 364 -18.75 -11.15 19.39
C ARG A 364 -19.07 -9.74 19.86
N MET A 365 -19.24 -8.80 18.92
CA MET A 365 -19.60 -7.42 19.27
C MET A 365 -21.01 -7.32 19.86
N ARG A 366 -21.93 -8.20 19.44
CA ARG A 366 -23.31 -8.26 19.96
C ARG A 366 -23.41 -9.05 21.26
N HIS A 367 -22.52 -10.02 21.50
CA HIS A 367 -22.55 -10.93 22.62
C HIS A 367 -21.19 -11.02 23.33
N PRO A 368 -20.75 -9.95 24.03
CA PRO A 368 -19.41 -9.87 24.61
C PRO A 368 -19.11 -10.93 25.68
N GLN A 369 -20.13 -11.55 26.25
CA GLN A 369 -20.02 -12.60 27.27
C GLN A 369 -19.77 -14.02 26.68
N ALA A 370 -19.99 -14.22 25.38
CA ALA A 370 -19.85 -15.52 24.75
C ALA A 370 -18.36 -15.87 24.49
N ASN A 371 -18.00 -17.12 24.80
CA ASN A 371 -16.66 -17.64 24.48
C ASN A 371 -16.56 -18.02 22.99
N ILE A 372 -16.37 -17.00 22.17
CA ILE A 372 -16.45 -17.09 20.70
C ILE A 372 -15.34 -17.93 20.11
N ARG A 373 -14.14 -17.97 20.72
CA ARG A 373 -13.08 -18.84 20.26
C ARG A 373 -13.53 -20.31 20.23
N GLN A 374 -14.20 -20.74 21.31
CA GLN A 374 -14.72 -22.10 21.39
C GLN A 374 -15.90 -22.35 20.43
N ALA A 375 -16.74 -21.34 20.21
CA ALA A 375 -17.82 -21.41 19.20
C ALA A 375 -17.25 -21.52 17.79
N CYS A 376 -16.22 -20.74 17.44
CA CYS A 376 -15.52 -20.84 16.15
C CYS A 376 -14.93 -22.24 15.92
N GLU A 377 -14.27 -22.81 16.93
CA GLU A 377 -13.68 -24.17 16.83
C GLU A 377 -14.75 -25.23 16.57
N VAL A 378 -15.92 -25.11 17.23
CA VAL A 378 -17.03 -26.03 17.00
C VAL A 378 -17.62 -25.88 15.61
N ILE A 379 -17.83 -24.65 15.14
CA ILE A 379 -18.40 -24.38 13.81
C ILE A 379 -17.43 -24.84 12.71
N LEU A 380 -16.14 -24.48 12.81
CA LEU A 380 -15.15 -24.88 11.82
C LEU A 380 -14.98 -26.40 11.78
N LYS A 381 -15.01 -27.06 12.93
CA LYS A 381 -14.89 -28.53 13.02
C LYS A 381 -16.11 -29.27 12.47
N ASN A 382 -17.28 -28.63 12.49
CA ASN A 382 -18.54 -29.25 12.04
C ASN A 382 -19.07 -28.68 10.74
N ILE A 383 -18.24 -27.91 10.00
CA ILE A 383 -18.68 -27.27 8.75
C ILE A 383 -19.09 -28.28 7.69
N GLU A 384 -18.43 -29.45 7.62
CA GLU A 384 -18.81 -30.55 6.76
C GLU A 384 -20.18 -31.14 7.12
N ASN A 385 -20.52 -31.13 8.40
CA ASN A 385 -21.85 -31.57 8.86
C ASN A 385 -22.93 -30.54 8.57
N LEU A 386 -22.58 -29.22 8.58
CA LEU A 386 -23.47 -28.15 8.14
C LEU A 386 -23.74 -28.21 6.64
N GLU A 387 -22.72 -28.59 5.84
CA GLU A 387 -22.89 -28.84 4.41
C GLU A 387 -23.82 -30.02 4.14
N LYS A 388 -23.67 -31.11 4.89
CA LYS A 388 -24.58 -32.26 4.81
C LYS A 388 -26.02 -31.89 5.18
N LEU A 389 -26.20 -31.02 6.19
CA LEU A 389 -27.54 -30.53 6.59
C LEU A 389 -28.24 -29.68 5.52
N ARG A 390 -27.47 -29.03 4.62
CA ARG A 390 -28.03 -28.30 3.46
C ARG A 390 -28.70 -29.24 2.43
N TYR A 391 -28.11 -30.42 2.25
CA TYR A 391 -28.54 -31.38 1.21
C TYR A 391 -29.38 -32.54 1.75
N ALA A 392 -29.51 -32.64 3.07
CA ALA A 392 -30.28 -33.74 3.68
C ALA A 392 -31.79 -33.44 3.65
N PRO A 393 -32.61 -34.38 3.22
CA PRO A 393 -34.05 -34.28 3.45
C PRO A 393 -34.34 -34.26 4.94
N LEU A 394 -35.45 -33.68 5.33
CA LEU A 394 -35.95 -33.33 6.68
C LEU A 394 -35.66 -34.30 7.86
N GLY A 395 -34.89 -35.37 7.69
CA GLY A 395 -34.62 -36.43 8.68
C GLY A 395 -33.47 -36.19 9.66
N ASP A 396 -32.64 -35.15 9.51
CA ASP A 396 -31.43 -34.96 10.34
C ASP A 396 -31.62 -33.99 11.53
N GLU A 397 -32.78 -34.04 12.15
CA GLU A 397 -33.09 -33.30 13.39
C GLU A 397 -32.14 -33.67 14.54
N LYS A 398 -31.66 -34.94 14.57
CA LYS A 398 -30.70 -35.43 15.57
C LYS A 398 -29.29 -34.78 15.42
N GLU A 399 -28.79 -34.61 14.20
CA GLU A 399 -27.50 -33.95 13.99
C GLU A 399 -27.57 -32.46 14.30
N ARG A 400 -28.69 -31.81 13.94
CA ARG A 400 -28.94 -30.41 14.27
C ARG A 400 -29.02 -30.20 15.80
N MET A 401 -29.71 -31.09 16.51
CA MET A 401 -29.82 -31.08 17.95
C MET A 401 -28.47 -31.36 18.64
N ALA A 402 -27.68 -32.30 18.11
CA ALA A 402 -26.35 -32.59 18.63
C ALA A 402 -25.40 -31.40 18.49
N MET A 403 -25.48 -30.68 17.36
CA MET A 403 -24.67 -29.47 17.13
C MET A 403 -25.13 -28.32 18.02
N GLN A 404 -26.42 -28.11 18.19
CA GLN A 404 -26.99 -27.14 19.12
C GLN A 404 -26.49 -27.40 20.56
N ILE A 405 -26.56 -28.65 21.04
CA ILE A 405 -26.09 -29.04 22.37
C ILE A 405 -24.57 -28.78 22.50
N ALA A 406 -23.79 -29.12 21.48
CA ALA A 406 -22.32 -28.90 21.47
C ALA A 406 -21.96 -27.40 21.53
N LEU A 407 -22.68 -26.57 20.78
CA LEU A 407 -22.52 -25.12 20.79
C LEU A 407 -22.97 -24.50 22.12
N THR A 408 -24.12 -24.92 22.66
CA THR A 408 -24.63 -24.45 23.94
C THR A 408 -23.64 -24.74 25.08
N LYS A 409 -23.06 -25.94 25.10
CA LYS A 409 -22.01 -26.27 26.08
C LYS A 409 -20.78 -25.38 25.96
N LYS A 410 -20.35 -25.03 24.74
CA LYS A 410 -19.19 -24.17 24.48
C LYS A 410 -19.47 -22.69 24.73
N LEU A 411 -20.71 -22.28 24.69
CA LEU A 411 -21.20 -20.93 24.99
C LEU A 411 -21.65 -20.75 26.43
N ASN A 412 -21.14 -21.57 27.36
CA ASN A 412 -21.46 -21.52 28.79
C ASN A 412 -22.96 -21.67 29.12
N GLY A 413 -23.66 -22.45 28.32
CA GLY A 413 -25.10 -22.72 28.52
C GLY A 413 -26.03 -21.73 27.81
N ASP A 414 -25.51 -20.78 27.04
CA ASP A 414 -26.36 -19.86 26.28
C ASP A 414 -26.91 -20.54 25.00
N GLU A 415 -28.10 -21.13 25.17
CA GLU A 415 -28.81 -21.83 24.11
C GLU A 415 -29.30 -20.90 23.01
N ARG A 416 -29.69 -19.66 23.35
CA ARG A 416 -30.13 -18.65 22.39
C ARG A 416 -28.98 -18.23 21.47
N ALA A 417 -27.81 -18.00 22.03
CA ALA A 417 -26.60 -17.69 21.25
C ALA A 417 -26.22 -18.84 20.31
N ALA A 418 -26.37 -20.09 20.75
CA ALA A 418 -26.13 -21.25 19.91
C ALA A 418 -27.08 -21.32 18.71
N LEU A 419 -28.36 -21.05 18.89
CA LEU A 419 -29.38 -21.04 17.85
C LEU A 419 -29.14 -19.88 16.83
N GLU A 420 -28.81 -18.70 17.34
CA GLU A 420 -28.48 -17.55 16.47
C GLU A 420 -27.26 -17.83 15.56
N ILE A 421 -26.20 -18.44 16.11
CA ILE A 421 -25.00 -18.83 15.32
C ILE A 421 -25.39 -19.86 14.25
N ILE A 422 -26.17 -20.88 14.60
CA ILE A 422 -26.59 -21.89 13.64
C ILE A 422 -27.43 -21.26 12.51
N ALA A 423 -28.36 -20.36 12.87
CA ALA A 423 -29.20 -19.67 11.90
C ALA A 423 -28.38 -18.79 10.95
N GLU A 424 -27.39 -18.04 11.44
CA GLU A 424 -26.51 -17.21 10.62
C GLU A 424 -25.62 -18.04 9.68
N VAL A 425 -25.03 -19.12 10.19
CA VAL A 425 -24.20 -20.01 9.35
C VAL A 425 -25.05 -20.65 8.26
N LYS A 426 -26.27 -21.07 8.59
CA LYS A 426 -27.19 -21.61 7.60
C LYS A 426 -27.56 -20.56 6.54
N ALA A 427 -27.87 -19.34 6.95
CA ALA A 427 -28.19 -18.25 6.01
C ALA A 427 -27.02 -17.91 5.08
N LEU A 428 -25.76 -18.04 5.52
CA LEU A 428 -24.57 -17.87 4.69
C LEU A 428 -24.40 -19.02 3.69
N LEU A 429 -24.66 -20.25 4.12
CA LEU A 429 -24.64 -21.42 3.24
C LEU A 429 -25.70 -21.31 2.14
N ASP A 430 -26.91 -20.86 2.48
CA ASP A 430 -28.04 -20.71 1.56
C ASP A 430 -27.80 -19.60 0.52
N LYS A 431 -27.00 -18.59 0.84
CA LYS A 431 -26.63 -17.48 -0.08
C LYS A 431 -25.42 -17.75 -0.94
N ASP A 432 -24.80 -18.94 -0.83
CA ASP A 432 -23.50 -19.26 -1.46
C ASP A 432 -22.36 -18.29 -1.12
N GLU A 433 -22.49 -17.49 -0.04
CA GLU A 433 -21.46 -16.53 0.42
C GLU A 433 -20.26 -17.23 1.07
N ILE A 434 -20.35 -18.53 1.32
CA ILE A 434 -19.29 -19.33 1.94
C ILE A 434 -18.56 -20.23 0.92
N TRP A 435 -19.05 -20.29 -0.32
CA TRP A 435 -18.50 -21.16 -1.39
C TRP A 435 -17.52 -20.46 -2.31
#